data_f4134f097ab95fe1e9beddafd1463816
#
_entry.id   f4134f097ab95fe1e9beddafd1463816
#
_cell.length_a   1.000
_cell.length_b   1.000
_cell.length_c   1.000
_cell.angle_alpha   90.00
_cell.angle_beta   90.00
_cell.angle_gamma   90.00
#
_symmetry.space_group_name_H-M   'P 1'
#
loop_
_entity.id
_entity.type
_entity.pdbx_description
1 polymer ?
#
loop_
_entity_poly.entity_id
_entity_poly.type
_entity_poly.pdbx_seq_one_letter_code
_entity_poly.pdbx_strand_id
1 'polypeptide(L)'
;KTTVGQLDNKIVEWFKTRGISEQTLKDVEVSVGKEFMPQTGKPENTIQFNYYVGGNLTNIKYRDGRKNFKLYKGAEKVFYNIDNTVGHDTCVIVEGEMDVLALYEAGITNAISVPNGATLNSNNLDYLDNCIDYFDDKEKIVIAVDNDPPGLALQTELVRRLGAEVCY
;
A
#
# COMPACT_ATOMS: atom_id res chain seq x y z
N LYS A 1 -3.14 -18.52 12.46
CA LYS A 1 -3.21 -18.26 11.00
C LYS A 1 -4.42 -17.38 10.77
N THR A 2 -4.22 -16.11 10.47
CA THR A 2 -5.28 -15.21 10.03
C THR A 2 -5.70 -15.69 8.63
N THR A 3 -6.91 -16.18 8.48
CA THR A 3 -7.42 -16.62 7.19
C THR A 3 -7.67 -15.37 6.35
N VAL A 4 -6.90 -15.18 5.28
CA VAL A 4 -7.16 -14.13 4.29
C VAL A 4 -8.50 -14.45 3.63
N GLY A 5 -9.43 -13.49 3.61
CA GLY A 5 -10.74 -13.64 2.99
C GLY A 5 -10.61 -13.88 1.48
N GLN A 6 -11.66 -14.42 0.88
CA GLN A 6 -11.73 -14.58 -0.58
C GLN A 6 -12.38 -13.36 -1.23
N LEU A 7 -12.07 -13.11 -2.50
CA LEU A 7 -12.77 -12.11 -3.31
C LEU A 7 -14.23 -12.55 -3.54
N ASP A 8 -15.16 -11.61 -3.54
CA ASP A 8 -16.52 -11.81 -3.97
C ASP A 8 -16.81 -11.10 -5.30
N ASN A 9 -17.85 -11.55 -6.02
CA ASN A 9 -18.20 -11.00 -7.33
C ASN A 9 -18.53 -9.51 -7.28
N LYS A 10 -19.14 -9.03 -6.20
CA LYS A 10 -19.52 -7.61 -6.05
C LYS A 10 -18.29 -6.72 -6.02
N ILE A 11 -17.26 -7.13 -5.28
CA ILE A 11 -16.01 -6.38 -5.20
C ILE A 11 -15.21 -6.47 -6.50
N VAL A 12 -15.17 -7.64 -7.13
CA VAL A 12 -14.53 -7.79 -8.46
C VAL A 12 -15.15 -6.84 -9.47
N GLU A 13 -16.48 -6.78 -9.55
CA GLU A 13 -17.17 -5.85 -10.47
C GLU A 13 -16.93 -4.37 -10.11
N TRP A 14 -16.87 -4.04 -8.81
CA TRP A 14 -16.55 -2.69 -8.38
C TRP A 14 -15.14 -2.25 -8.82
N PHE A 15 -14.14 -3.13 -8.71
CA PHE A 15 -12.79 -2.85 -9.20
C PHE A 15 -12.73 -2.77 -10.72
N LYS A 16 -13.49 -3.59 -11.46
CA LYS A 16 -13.58 -3.51 -12.93
C LYS A 16 -14.06 -2.14 -13.40
N THR A 17 -14.99 -1.50 -12.68
CA THR A 17 -15.43 -0.14 -13.01
C THR A 17 -14.31 0.90 -12.89
N ARG A 18 -13.21 0.55 -12.24
CA ARG A 18 -12.00 1.36 -12.08
C ARG A 18 -10.84 0.91 -12.97
N GLY A 19 -11.12 -0.01 -13.89
CA GLY A 19 -10.11 -0.54 -14.80
C GLY A 19 -9.13 -1.53 -14.15
N ILE A 20 -9.47 -2.09 -12.99
CA ILE A 20 -8.64 -3.04 -12.26
C ILE A 20 -9.24 -4.45 -12.39
N SER A 21 -8.46 -5.39 -12.94
CA SER A 21 -8.88 -6.77 -13.18
C SER A 21 -8.85 -7.63 -11.92
N GLU A 22 -9.61 -8.72 -11.94
CA GLU A 22 -9.57 -9.74 -10.87
C GLU A 22 -8.17 -10.35 -10.72
N GLN A 23 -7.44 -10.51 -11.82
CA GLN A 23 -6.08 -11.04 -11.77
C GLN A 23 -5.15 -10.13 -10.96
N THR A 24 -5.22 -8.81 -11.19
CA THR A 24 -4.46 -7.83 -10.40
C THR A 24 -4.80 -7.94 -8.91
N LEU A 25 -6.09 -8.07 -8.56
CA LEU A 25 -6.50 -8.23 -7.15
C LEU A 25 -5.90 -9.47 -6.50
N LYS A 26 -5.80 -10.57 -7.24
CA LYS A 26 -5.15 -11.81 -6.78
C LYS A 26 -3.64 -11.65 -6.63
N ASP A 27 -3.01 -11.03 -7.62
CA ASP A 27 -1.55 -10.86 -7.65
C ASP A 27 -1.03 -9.95 -6.54
N VAL A 28 -1.79 -8.93 -6.14
CA VAL A 28 -1.42 -8.01 -5.06
C VAL A 28 -2.18 -8.28 -3.76
N GLU A 29 -2.76 -9.47 -3.63
CA GLU A 29 -3.27 -10.00 -2.37
C GLU A 29 -4.43 -9.21 -1.76
N VAL A 30 -5.37 -8.73 -2.60
CA VAL A 30 -6.61 -8.11 -2.12
C VAL A 30 -7.62 -9.18 -1.74
N SER A 31 -8.29 -9.00 -0.62
CA SER A 31 -9.37 -9.87 -0.16
C SER A 31 -10.54 -9.06 0.39
N VAL A 32 -11.61 -9.72 0.79
CA VAL A 32 -12.77 -9.10 1.43
C VAL A 32 -13.15 -9.84 2.70
N GLY A 33 -13.79 -9.14 3.62
CA GLY A 33 -14.26 -9.72 4.86
C GLY A 33 -15.01 -8.72 5.71
N LYS A 34 -15.63 -9.19 6.78
CA LYS A 34 -16.25 -8.33 7.79
C LYS A 34 -15.22 -7.95 8.84
N GLU A 35 -15.20 -6.67 9.17
CA GLU A 35 -14.32 -6.12 10.19
C GLU A 35 -15.04 -5.03 10.99
N PHE A 36 -14.81 -4.99 12.30
CA PHE A 36 -15.33 -3.93 13.14
C PHE A 36 -14.64 -2.61 12.80
N MET A 37 -15.46 -1.61 12.41
CA MET A 37 -14.97 -0.29 12.04
C MET A 37 -15.31 0.72 13.14
N PRO A 38 -14.31 1.30 13.82
CA PRO A 38 -14.55 2.25 14.91
C PRO A 38 -15.38 3.46 14.49
N GLN A 39 -15.24 3.90 13.23
CA GLN A 39 -15.95 5.05 12.69
C GLN A 39 -17.46 4.85 12.61
N THR A 40 -17.92 3.61 12.45
CA THR A 40 -19.35 3.26 12.40
C THR A 40 -19.84 2.53 13.65
N GLY A 41 -18.91 2.09 14.51
CA GLY A 41 -19.22 1.38 15.76
C GLY A 41 -19.79 -0.03 15.57
N LYS A 42 -19.62 -0.63 14.39
CA LYS A 42 -20.16 -1.97 14.06
C LYS A 42 -19.29 -2.71 13.04
N PRO A 43 -19.50 -4.03 12.87
CA PRO A 43 -18.91 -4.77 11.77
C PRO A 43 -19.43 -4.28 10.41
N GLU A 44 -18.51 -4.01 9.49
CA GLU A 44 -18.78 -3.60 8.11
C GLU A 44 -18.15 -4.59 7.13
N ASN A 45 -18.70 -4.66 5.93
CA ASN A 45 -18.01 -5.33 4.84
C ASN A 45 -16.84 -4.46 4.38
N THR A 46 -15.64 -5.06 4.31
CA THR A 46 -14.42 -4.33 4.01
C THR A 46 -13.65 -4.96 2.86
N ILE A 47 -12.98 -4.10 2.09
CA ILE A 47 -11.85 -4.50 1.26
C ILE A 47 -10.65 -4.60 2.18
N GLN A 48 -9.87 -5.67 2.03
CA GLN A 48 -8.67 -5.92 2.81
C GLN A 48 -7.46 -5.83 1.88
N PHE A 49 -6.61 -4.85 2.13
CA PHE A 49 -5.30 -4.76 1.50
C PHE A 49 -4.30 -5.47 2.42
N ASN A 50 -3.79 -6.61 1.96
CA ASN A 50 -2.91 -7.46 2.75
C ASN A 50 -1.45 -7.12 2.46
N TYR A 51 -0.71 -6.79 3.50
CA TYR A 51 0.69 -6.37 3.44
C TYR A 51 1.58 -7.56 3.77
N TYR A 52 2.48 -7.89 2.88
CA TYR A 52 3.44 -8.99 3.04
C TYR A 52 4.87 -8.49 3.07
N VAL A 53 5.68 -9.11 3.91
CA VAL A 53 7.14 -8.93 3.96
C VAL A 53 7.77 -10.31 4.01
N GLY A 54 8.62 -10.61 3.02
CA GLY A 54 9.23 -11.93 2.90
C GLY A 54 8.22 -13.07 2.81
N GLY A 55 7.07 -12.84 2.17
CA GLY A 55 5.98 -13.80 2.03
C GLY A 55 5.12 -13.98 3.29
N ASN A 56 5.37 -13.25 4.38
CA ASN A 56 4.60 -13.31 5.61
C ASN A 56 3.60 -12.16 5.69
N LEU A 57 2.33 -12.47 6.01
CA LEU A 57 1.30 -11.45 6.26
C LEU A 57 1.69 -10.64 7.49
N THR A 58 2.00 -9.36 7.28
CA THR A 58 2.56 -8.47 8.31
C THR A 58 1.56 -7.45 8.79
N ASN A 59 0.68 -6.96 7.89
CA ASN A 59 -0.37 -6.00 8.23
C ASN A 59 -1.58 -6.18 7.32
N ILE A 60 -2.73 -5.66 7.73
CA ILE A 60 -3.94 -5.58 6.92
C ILE A 60 -4.51 -4.17 7.05
N LYS A 61 -4.81 -3.53 5.93
CA LYS A 61 -5.56 -2.28 5.90
C LYS A 61 -6.98 -2.57 5.41
N TYR A 62 -7.92 -2.20 6.23
CA TYR A 62 -9.35 -2.37 5.96
C TYR A 62 -9.94 -1.09 5.41
N ARG A 63 -10.77 -1.20 4.39
CA ARG A 63 -11.55 -0.10 3.81
C ARG A 63 -13.00 -0.50 3.71
N ASP A 64 -13.90 0.26 4.34
CA ASP A 64 -15.35 0.05 4.20
C ASP A 64 -15.94 0.81 3.00
N GLY A 65 -17.24 0.63 2.75
CA GLY A 65 -17.95 1.29 1.66
C GLY A 65 -18.07 2.82 1.78
N ARG A 66 -17.77 3.39 2.94
CA ARG A 66 -17.80 4.83 3.22
C ARG A 66 -16.43 5.49 3.19
N LYS A 67 -15.40 4.77 2.72
CA LYS A 67 -13.99 5.19 2.73
C LYS A 67 -13.42 5.40 4.13
N ASN A 68 -13.91 4.69 5.13
CA ASN A 68 -13.24 4.60 6.41
C ASN A 68 -12.12 3.58 6.32
N PHE A 69 -10.99 3.87 6.97
CA PHE A 69 -9.82 3.01 6.99
C PHE A 69 -9.45 2.62 8.41
N LYS A 70 -8.86 1.43 8.52
CA LYS A 70 -8.30 0.91 9.76
C LYS A 70 -7.14 -0.01 9.42
N LEU A 71 -6.06 0.06 10.20
CA LEU A 71 -4.98 -0.93 10.17
C LEU A 71 -5.24 -2.02 11.21
N TYR A 72 -4.70 -3.21 11.00
CA TYR A 72 -4.74 -4.27 11.99
C TYR A 72 -4.02 -3.80 13.27
N LYS A 73 -4.68 -3.98 14.43
CA LYS A 73 -4.16 -3.47 15.70
C LYS A 73 -2.84 -4.15 16.07
N GLY A 74 -1.83 -3.34 16.34
CA GLY A 74 -0.51 -3.81 16.77
C GLY A 74 0.35 -4.41 15.66
N ALA A 75 -0.08 -4.35 14.40
CA ALA A 75 0.72 -4.80 13.28
C ALA A 75 1.90 -3.86 13.03
N GLU A 76 3.00 -4.43 12.55
CA GLU A 76 4.14 -3.67 12.07
C GLU A 76 3.78 -2.89 10.82
N LYS A 77 4.15 -1.62 10.75
CA LYS A 77 3.94 -0.79 9.57
C LYS A 77 5.04 -1.06 8.55
N VAL A 78 4.63 -1.37 7.33
CA VAL A 78 5.48 -1.63 6.18
C VAL A 78 4.85 -1.02 4.93
N PHE A 79 5.60 -0.96 3.82
CA PHE A 79 5.01 -0.56 2.54
C PHE A 79 4.10 -1.64 1.99
N TYR A 80 2.98 -1.23 1.40
CA TYR A 80 2.14 -2.13 0.62
C TYR A 80 2.85 -2.60 -0.64
N ASN A 81 2.76 -3.88 -0.95
CA ASN A 81 3.37 -4.51 -2.12
C ASN A 81 4.91 -4.51 -2.14
N ILE A 82 5.58 -4.38 -1.00
CA ILE A 82 7.04 -4.26 -0.93
C ILE A 82 7.77 -5.48 -1.50
N ASP A 83 7.24 -6.69 -1.32
CA ASP A 83 7.86 -7.93 -1.82
C ASP A 83 8.00 -7.93 -3.36
N ASN A 84 7.13 -7.22 -4.07
CA ASN A 84 7.19 -7.10 -5.53
C ASN A 84 8.29 -6.14 -6.04
N THR A 85 9.07 -5.53 -5.16
CA THR A 85 10.27 -4.77 -5.53
C THR A 85 11.52 -5.64 -5.61
N VAL A 86 11.47 -6.85 -5.07
CA VAL A 86 12.60 -7.78 -5.07
C VAL A 86 12.96 -8.18 -6.51
N GLY A 87 14.23 -8.09 -6.85
CA GLY A 87 14.72 -8.38 -8.20
C GLY A 87 14.57 -7.23 -9.20
N HIS A 88 14.05 -6.07 -8.77
CA HIS A 88 14.03 -4.84 -9.56
C HIS A 88 15.05 -3.84 -9.02
N ASP A 89 15.81 -3.22 -9.91
CA ASP A 89 16.73 -2.11 -9.59
C ASP A 89 15.99 -0.76 -9.43
N THR A 90 14.68 -0.76 -9.69
CA THR A 90 13.81 0.42 -9.59
C THR A 90 12.57 0.12 -8.77
N CYS A 91 12.00 1.15 -8.14
CA CYS A 91 10.66 1.09 -7.57
C CYS A 91 9.93 2.43 -7.68
N VAL A 92 8.62 2.40 -7.51
CA VAL A 92 7.75 3.59 -7.51
C VAL A 92 7.04 3.66 -6.18
N ILE A 93 7.16 4.79 -5.47
CA ILE A 93 6.46 5.05 -4.21
C ILE A 93 5.27 5.96 -4.46
N VAL A 94 4.09 5.51 -4.08
CA VAL A 94 2.81 6.25 -4.17
C VAL A 94 2.14 6.36 -2.80
N GLU A 95 1.06 7.12 -2.69
CA GLU A 95 0.41 7.38 -1.41
C GLU A 95 -0.63 6.34 -1.00
N GLY A 96 -1.23 5.64 -1.94
CA GLY A 96 -2.36 4.75 -1.66
C GLY A 96 -2.31 3.40 -2.36
N GLU A 97 -3.00 2.44 -1.77
CA GLU A 97 -3.09 1.07 -2.29
C GLU A 97 -3.80 1.04 -3.66
N MET A 98 -4.78 1.91 -3.87
CA MET A 98 -5.48 2.01 -5.16
C MET A 98 -4.56 2.44 -6.29
N ASP A 99 -3.59 3.31 -6.01
CA ASP A 99 -2.58 3.74 -6.98
C ASP A 99 -1.64 2.58 -7.34
N VAL A 100 -1.25 1.77 -6.34
CA VAL A 100 -0.48 0.54 -6.57
C VAL A 100 -1.23 -0.42 -7.49
N LEU A 101 -2.53 -0.63 -7.26
CA LEU A 101 -3.37 -1.50 -8.09
C LEU A 101 -3.45 -0.98 -9.53
N ALA A 102 -3.65 0.33 -9.70
CA ALA A 102 -3.74 0.95 -11.02
C ALA A 102 -2.42 0.83 -11.80
N LEU A 103 -1.28 1.05 -11.13
CA LEU A 103 0.04 0.89 -11.73
C LEU A 103 0.34 -0.57 -12.06
N TYR A 104 -0.03 -1.50 -11.19
CA TYR A 104 0.12 -2.94 -11.44
C TYR A 104 -0.67 -3.36 -12.68
N GLU A 105 -1.92 -2.93 -12.82
CA GLU A 105 -2.76 -3.16 -14.00
C GLU A 105 -2.12 -2.62 -15.28
N ALA A 106 -1.42 -1.49 -15.17
CA ALA A 106 -0.68 -0.88 -16.28
C ALA A 106 0.68 -1.55 -16.59
N GLY A 107 1.04 -2.61 -15.86
CA GLY A 107 2.30 -3.34 -16.03
C GLY A 107 3.47 -2.84 -15.17
N ILE A 108 3.25 -1.87 -14.29
CA ILE A 108 4.25 -1.39 -13.34
C ILE A 108 4.07 -2.15 -12.02
N THR A 109 4.70 -3.30 -11.91
CA THR A 109 4.48 -4.27 -10.82
C THR A 109 5.27 -3.98 -9.56
N ASN A 110 6.25 -3.09 -9.61
CA ASN A 110 7.16 -2.69 -8.54
C ASN A 110 6.77 -1.35 -7.88
N ALA A 111 5.50 -0.96 -7.98
CA ALA A 111 4.95 0.17 -7.22
C ALA A 111 4.57 -0.26 -5.80
N ILE A 112 4.86 0.59 -4.83
CA ILE A 112 4.57 0.40 -3.41
C ILE A 112 3.88 1.64 -2.84
N SER A 113 3.12 1.48 -1.77
CA SER A 113 2.49 2.63 -1.13
C SER A 113 2.73 2.69 0.37
N VAL A 114 2.69 3.91 0.90
CA VAL A 114 2.77 4.16 2.34
C VAL A 114 1.50 3.70 3.05
N PRO A 115 1.58 3.15 4.26
CA PRO A 115 0.40 2.58 4.93
C PRO A 115 -0.58 3.63 5.46
N ASN A 116 -0.13 4.83 5.79
CA ASN A 116 -0.92 5.89 6.44
C ASN A 116 -1.25 7.08 5.55
N GLY A 117 -0.90 7.04 4.25
CA GLY A 117 -0.96 8.20 3.38
C GLY A 117 0.06 9.28 3.77
N ALA A 118 -0.01 10.45 3.13
CA ALA A 118 0.82 11.60 3.44
C ALA A 118 0.16 12.48 4.51
N THR A 119 0.97 13.04 5.41
CA THR A 119 0.55 14.03 6.42
C THR A 119 1.56 15.18 6.49
N LEU A 120 1.13 16.34 6.97
CA LEU A 120 2.03 17.50 7.15
C LEU A 120 3.16 17.25 8.17
N ASN A 121 2.97 16.28 9.07
CA ASN A 121 3.93 15.89 10.11
C ASN A 121 4.59 14.55 9.80
N SER A 122 4.96 14.31 8.55
CA SER A 122 5.55 13.05 8.07
C SER A 122 7.00 12.82 8.56
N ASN A 123 7.26 13.03 9.86
CA ASN A 123 8.59 12.84 10.42
C ASN A 123 8.86 11.41 10.87
N ASN A 124 7.80 10.62 11.09
CA ASN A 124 7.89 9.25 11.56
C ASN A 124 7.56 8.29 10.42
N LEU A 125 8.60 7.83 9.72
CA LEU A 125 8.50 6.84 8.66
C LEU A 125 8.92 5.46 9.17
N ASP A 126 8.24 4.94 10.20
CA ASP A 126 8.51 3.60 10.77
C ASP A 126 8.48 2.52 9.68
N TYR A 127 7.54 2.64 8.75
CA TYR A 127 7.43 1.71 7.63
C TYR A 127 8.65 1.72 6.70
N LEU A 128 9.35 2.84 6.60
CA LEU A 128 10.61 2.91 5.85
C LEU A 128 11.73 2.21 6.62
N ASP A 129 11.86 2.48 7.90
CA ASP A 129 12.87 1.83 8.75
C ASP A 129 12.67 0.30 8.74
N ASN A 130 11.43 -0.16 8.81
CA ASN A 130 11.07 -1.58 8.79
C ASN A 130 11.30 -2.27 7.43
N CYS A 131 11.45 -1.49 6.35
CA CYS A 131 11.66 -1.98 4.99
C CYS A 131 12.98 -1.50 4.38
N ILE A 132 13.88 -0.92 5.16
CA ILE A 132 15.05 -0.22 4.62
C ILE A 132 15.92 -1.10 3.72
N ASP A 133 16.08 -2.37 4.06
CA ASP A 133 16.92 -3.30 3.30
C ASP A 133 16.41 -3.55 1.87
N TYR A 134 15.10 -3.34 1.61
CA TYR A 134 14.52 -3.46 0.27
C TYR A 134 15.01 -2.38 -0.71
N PHE A 135 15.59 -1.30 -0.19
CA PHE A 135 16.07 -0.17 -0.99
C PHE A 135 17.56 -0.21 -1.29
N ASP A 136 18.31 -1.16 -0.68
CA ASP A 136 19.77 -1.24 -0.80
C ASP A 136 20.23 -1.51 -2.24
N ASP A 137 19.44 -2.23 -3.04
CA ASP A 137 19.74 -2.58 -4.42
C ASP A 137 19.06 -1.67 -5.45
N LYS A 138 18.40 -0.58 -5.01
CA LYS A 138 17.68 0.31 -5.91
C LYS A 138 18.60 1.38 -6.49
N GLU A 139 18.66 1.42 -7.81
CA GLU A 139 19.38 2.46 -8.57
C GLU A 139 18.50 3.66 -8.85
N LYS A 140 17.17 3.45 -8.88
CA LYS A 140 16.19 4.51 -9.14
C LYS A 140 14.91 4.31 -8.34
N ILE A 141 14.54 5.32 -7.57
CA ILE A 141 13.30 5.37 -6.78
C ILE A 141 12.46 6.54 -7.28
N VAL A 142 11.33 6.25 -7.93
CA VAL A 142 10.39 7.28 -8.39
C VAL A 142 9.42 7.58 -7.26
N ILE A 143 9.33 8.83 -6.85
CA ILE A 143 8.40 9.29 -5.81
C ILE A 143 7.23 9.99 -6.50
N ALA A 144 6.11 9.27 -6.63
CA ALA A 144 4.90 9.72 -7.32
C ALA A 144 3.77 9.99 -6.30
N VAL A 145 3.97 11.02 -5.48
CA VAL A 145 3.02 11.47 -4.47
C VAL A 145 2.16 12.62 -5.00
N ASP A 146 1.07 12.94 -4.31
CA ASP A 146 0.18 14.03 -4.69
C ASP A 146 0.90 15.38 -4.61
N ASN A 147 0.58 16.27 -5.55
CA ASN A 147 1.15 17.62 -5.58
C ASN A 147 0.36 18.57 -4.66
N ASP A 148 0.29 18.21 -3.39
CA ASP A 148 -0.33 18.97 -2.32
C ASP A 148 0.63 19.10 -1.11
N PRO A 149 0.36 19.97 -0.12
CA PRO A 149 1.28 20.14 1.00
C PRO A 149 1.64 18.85 1.76
N PRO A 150 0.73 17.91 2.07
CA PRO A 150 1.09 16.63 2.68
C PRO A 150 1.99 15.76 1.78
N GLY A 151 1.67 15.68 0.49
CA GLY A 151 2.47 14.90 -0.48
C GLY A 151 3.88 15.45 -0.63
N LEU A 152 4.03 16.76 -0.72
CA LEU A 152 5.34 17.41 -0.80
C LEU A 152 6.16 17.23 0.50
N ALA A 153 5.52 17.23 1.66
CA ALA A 153 6.18 16.94 2.93
C ALA A 153 6.69 15.49 2.98
N LEU A 154 5.88 14.53 2.52
CA LEU A 154 6.28 13.15 2.40
C LEU A 154 7.45 12.97 1.43
N GLN A 155 7.37 13.59 0.25
CA GLN A 155 8.44 13.56 -0.75
C GLN A 155 9.76 14.05 -0.15
N THR A 156 9.75 15.19 0.52
CA THR A 156 10.94 15.77 1.14
C THR A 156 11.59 14.82 2.13
N GLU A 157 10.80 14.18 2.98
CA GLU A 157 11.30 13.25 3.99
C GLU A 157 11.81 11.94 3.38
N LEU A 158 11.14 11.41 2.36
CA LEU A 158 11.59 10.21 1.63
C LEU A 158 12.94 10.47 0.94
N VAL A 159 13.08 11.59 0.23
CA VAL A 159 14.34 11.98 -0.43
C VAL A 159 15.46 12.15 0.59
N ARG A 160 15.18 12.77 1.73
CA ARG A 160 16.17 12.95 2.79
C ARG A 160 16.71 11.61 3.33
N ARG A 161 15.85 10.60 3.46
CA ARG A 161 16.22 9.30 4.03
C ARG A 161 16.78 8.31 3.02
N LEU A 162 16.27 8.33 1.79
CA LEU A 162 16.68 7.39 0.74
C LEU A 162 17.89 7.88 -0.06
N GLY A 163 18.15 9.20 -0.08
CA GLY A 163 19.22 9.84 -0.84
C GLY A 163 18.72 10.48 -2.12
N ALA A 164 19.11 11.74 -2.32
CA ALA A 164 18.69 12.53 -3.50
C ALA A 164 19.26 11.99 -4.82
N GLU A 165 20.34 11.24 -4.75
CA GLU A 165 21.03 10.67 -5.92
C GLU A 165 20.26 9.54 -6.59
N VAL A 166 19.36 8.87 -5.85
CA VAL A 166 18.53 7.75 -6.36
C VAL A 166 17.06 8.10 -6.51
N CYS A 167 16.61 9.25 -5.97
CA CYS A 167 15.21 9.69 -5.99
C CYS A 167 14.90 10.60 -7.18
N TYR A 168 13.71 10.40 -7.80
CA TYR A 168 13.23 11.12 -8.98
C TYR A 168 11.78 11.53 -8.82
#